data_db3ed17f4853c7bcb3e24d75bb3e52de
#
_entry.id   db3ed17f4853c7bcb3e24d75bb3e52de
#
_cell.length_a   1.000
_cell.length_b   1.000
_cell.length_c   1.000
_cell.angle_alpha   90.00
_cell.angle_beta   90.00
_cell.angle_gamma   90.00
#
_symmetry.space_group_name_H-M   'P 1'
#
loop_
_entity.id
_entity.type
_entity.pdbx_description
1 polymer ?
#
loop_
_entity_poly.entity_id
_entity_poly.type
_entity_poly.pdbx_seq_one_letter_code
_entity_poly.pdbx_strand_id
1 'polypeptide(L)'
;MKDFFQKVWRVLNIGVLLQCTIEVVHYYKGIIKQKFNVMIEVSNISFKYAGQKDLVFDDFSLKLEENNIYGLLGKNGTGKSTLLYLVSGLLRPKKGSVCFNGIETCKRQPETLSEIFIVPEEFDLPYMSLNEYVKINRPFYPMFSTEVLENCLKDFELSTDLKLNALSMGQKKKVFMSFALAAGTKLLLMDEPTNGLDIPSKSQFRKVVAQYMTEDRTLIISTHQVHDVESLLDHIMILSQQKLLLDASVADIQEKYTFEYRTPAEMEDALYAEPSLQGNAVIAPRKADSPETQVNLELLFNAVTQGKI
;
A
#
# COMPACT_ATOMS: atom_id res chain seq x y z
N MET A 1 -23.94 -56.45 25.06
CA MET A 1 -24.47 -55.59 23.99
C MET A 1 -24.78 -54.17 24.42
N LYS A 2 -25.47 -53.94 25.58
CA LYS A 2 -25.77 -52.57 26.06
C LYS A 2 -24.52 -51.69 26.32
N ASP A 3 -23.46 -52.27 26.88
CA ASP A 3 -22.18 -51.55 27.14
C ASP A 3 -21.42 -51.13 25.89
N PHE A 4 -21.53 -51.90 24.81
CA PHE A 4 -20.91 -51.59 23.54
C PHE A 4 -21.59 -50.39 22.86
N PHE A 5 -22.94 -50.39 22.87
CA PHE A 5 -23.72 -49.26 22.33
C PHE A 5 -23.54 -47.96 23.11
N GLN A 6 -23.42 -48.01 24.44
CA GLN A 6 -23.12 -46.83 25.24
C GLN A 6 -21.73 -46.26 24.99
N LYS A 7 -20.71 -47.07 24.76
CA LYS A 7 -19.36 -46.64 24.40
C LYS A 7 -19.32 -46.02 23.00
N VAL A 8 -20.00 -46.66 22.02
CA VAL A 8 -20.08 -46.13 20.64
C VAL A 8 -20.85 -44.81 20.61
N TRP A 9 -21.94 -44.68 21.39
CA TRP A 9 -22.74 -43.44 21.49
C TRP A 9 -21.94 -42.29 22.13
N ARG A 10 -21.12 -42.60 23.18
CA ARG A 10 -20.21 -41.59 23.77
C ARG A 10 -19.14 -41.14 22.78
N VAL A 11 -18.54 -42.03 22.00
CA VAL A 11 -17.50 -41.69 21.01
C VAL A 11 -18.09 -40.85 19.86
N LEU A 12 -19.30 -41.22 19.41
CA LEU A 12 -20.00 -40.43 18.36
C LEU A 12 -20.40 -39.03 18.85
N ASN A 13 -20.92 -38.92 20.08
CA ASN A 13 -21.24 -37.60 20.67
C ASN A 13 -19.99 -36.75 20.93
N ILE A 14 -18.87 -37.35 21.32
CA ILE A 14 -17.59 -36.64 21.48
C ILE A 14 -17.07 -36.20 20.09
N GLY A 15 -17.20 -37.03 19.07
CA GLY A 15 -16.82 -36.68 17.69
C GLY A 15 -17.64 -35.52 17.13
N VAL A 16 -18.95 -35.55 17.31
CA VAL A 16 -19.86 -34.46 16.88
C VAL A 16 -19.59 -33.17 17.68
N LEU A 17 -19.36 -33.27 18.99
CA LEU A 17 -18.98 -32.12 19.83
C LEU A 17 -17.63 -31.54 19.42
N LEU A 18 -16.63 -32.40 19.11
CA LEU A 18 -15.33 -31.93 18.62
C LEU A 18 -15.45 -31.28 17.25
N GLN A 19 -16.25 -31.83 16.36
CA GLN A 19 -16.47 -31.25 15.04
C GLN A 19 -17.20 -29.91 15.11
N CYS A 20 -18.27 -29.82 15.91
CA CYS A 20 -18.94 -28.54 16.20
C CYS A 20 -17.99 -27.55 16.86
N THR A 21 -17.12 -28.00 17.78
CA THR A 21 -16.14 -27.10 18.43
C THR A 21 -15.09 -26.60 17.45
N ILE A 22 -14.63 -27.47 16.54
CA ILE A 22 -13.68 -27.09 15.48
C ILE A 22 -14.33 -26.10 14.51
N GLU A 23 -15.56 -26.33 14.08
CA GLU A 23 -16.29 -25.41 13.20
C GLU A 23 -16.56 -24.05 13.88
N VAL A 24 -16.96 -24.07 15.15
CA VAL A 24 -17.14 -22.87 15.97
C VAL A 24 -15.81 -22.13 16.14
N VAL A 25 -14.73 -22.85 16.44
CA VAL A 25 -13.39 -22.23 16.54
C VAL A 25 -12.93 -21.68 15.19
N HIS A 26 -13.20 -22.36 14.06
CA HIS A 26 -12.91 -21.84 12.73
C HIS A 26 -13.77 -20.61 12.38
N TYR A 27 -15.07 -20.65 12.73
CA TYR A 27 -15.99 -19.51 12.57
C TYR A 27 -15.55 -18.31 13.40
N TYR A 28 -15.23 -18.51 14.71
CA TYR A 28 -14.70 -17.44 15.55
C TYR A 28 -13.29 -17.00 15.13
N LYS A 29 -12.41 -17.91 14.70
CA LYS A 29 -11.12 -17.54 14.10
C LYS A 29 -11.31 -16.72 12.83
N GLY A 30 -12.28 -17.05 11.98
CA GLY A 30 -12.64 -16.26 10.79
C GLY A 30 -13.15 -14.87 11.15
N ILE A 31 -14.08 -14.77 12.12
CA ILE A 31 -14.59 -13.48 12.62
C ILE A 31 -13.49 -12.66 13.30
N ILE A 32 -12.66 -13.31 14.12
CA ILE A 32 -11.52 -12.69 14.78
C ILE A 32 -10.50 -12.26 13.73
N LYS A 33 -10.20 -13.10 12.73
CA LYS A 33 -9.30 -12.78 11.64
C LYS A 33 -9.82 -11.61 10.79
N GLN A 34 -11.13 -11.55 10.49
CA GLN A 34 -11.74 -10.38 9.83
C GLN A 34 -11.67 -9.11 10.68
N LYS A 35 -11.75 -9.22 12.01
CA LYS A 35 -11.69 -8.06 12.91
C LYS A 35 -10.24 -7.57 13.17
N PHE A 36 -9.24 -8.43 12.96
CA PHE A 36 -7.81 -8.12 13.14
C PHE A 36 -7.05 -7.88 11.83
N ASN A 37 -7.70 -7.97 10.68
CA ASN A 37 -7.07 -7.77 9.39
C ASN A 37 -6.97 -6.28 8.99
N VAL A 38 -7.69 -5.39 9.69
CA VAL A 38 -7.60 -3.95 9.44
C VAL A 38 -6.39 -3.38 10.18
N MET A 39 -5.34 -3.10 9.42
CA MET A 39 -4.10 -2.49 9.93
C MET A 39 -4.25 -0.99 10.14
N ILE A 40 -4.86 -0.30 9.17
CA ILE A 40 -5.05 1.15 9.20
C ILE A 40 -6.54 1.45 9.15
N GLU A 41 -7.02 2.22 10.11
CA GLU A 41 -8.39 2.71 10.15
C GLU A 41 -8.40 4.23 10.25
N VAL A 42 -8.89 4.87 9.21
CA VAL A 42 -9.15 6.31 9.14
C VAL A 42 -10.65 6.50 9.30
N SER A 43 -11.08 7.19 10.36
CA SER A 43 -12.50 7.29 10.71
C SER A 43 -12.94 8.75 10.78
N ASN A 44 -13.78 9.16 9.80
CA ASN A 44 -14.46 10.46 9.72
C ASN A 44 -13.53 11.66 9.96
N ILE A 45 -12.33 11.63 9.37
CA ILE A 45 -11.35 12.69 9.57
C ILE A 45 -11.71 13.96 8.82
N SER A 46 -11.52 15.10 9.50
CA SER A 46 -11.47 16.41 8.86
C SER A 46 -10.12 17.05 9.15
N PHE A 47 -9.45 17.52 8.10
CA PHE A 47 -8.11 18.11 8.22
C PHE A 47 -7.93 19.32 7.30
N LYS A 48 -7.25 20.35 7.81
CA LYS A 48 -6.71 21.46 7.02
C LYS A 48 -5.41 21.96 7.64
N TYR A 49 -4.52 22.44 6.83
CA TYR A 49 -3.29 23.11 7.28
C TYR A 49 -3.59 24.46 7.96
N ALA A 50 -2.70 24.85 8.86
CA ALA A 50 -2.79 26.17 9.49
C ALA A 50 -2.69 27.28 8.42
N GLY A 51 -3.56 28.29 8.54
CA GLY A 51 -3.60 29.41 7.57
C GLY A 51 -4.38 29.14 6.28
N GLN A 52 -4.73 27.90 5.96
CA GLN A 52 -5.58 27.58 4.80
C GLN A 52 -7.06 27.69 5.14
N LYS A 53 -7.87 28.13 4.16
CA LYS A 53 -9.34 28.18 4.28
C LYS A 53 -9.97 26.82 4.01
N ASP A 54 -9.48 26.14 3.00
CA ASP A 54 -10.06 24.91 2.50
C ASP A 54 -9.61 23.69 3.29
N LEU A 55 -10.50 22.72 3.45
CA LEU A 55 -10.21 21.42 4.02
C LEU A 55 -9.46 20.59 2.99
N VAL A 56 -8.46 19.82 3.43
CA VAL A 56 -7.81 18.77 2.63
C VAL A 56 -8.66 17.50 2.68
N PHE A 57 -9.25 17.23 3.84
CA PHE A 57 -10.21 16.14 4.06
C PHE A 57 -11.41 16.68 4.85
N ASP A 58 -12.61 16.25 4.45
CA ASP A 58 -13.86 16.50 5.16
C ASP A 58 -14.68 15.21 5.22
N ASP A 59 -14.87 14.70 6.45
CA ASP A 59 -15.56 13.43 6.73
C ASP A 59 -15.00 12.23 5.96
N PHE A 60 -13.68 12.17 5.83
CA PHE A 60 -12.99 11.12 5.07
C PHE A 60 -12.76 9.88 5.92
N SER A 61 -13.08 8.70 5.36
CA SER A 61 -12.87 7.40 6.00
C SER A 61 -12.22 6.42 5.02
N LEU A 62 -11.33 5.55 5.55
CA LEU A 62 -10.61 4.53 4.80
C LEU A 62 -10.21 3.41 5.75
N LYS A 63 -10.25 2.16 5.27
CA LYS A 63 -9.70 0.99 5.97
C LYS A 63 -8.75 0.25 5.05
N LEU A 64 -7.54 -0.04 5.55
CA LEU A 64 -6.55 -0.81 4.83
C LEU A 64 -6.21 -2.07 5.61
N GLU A 65 -6.15 -3.17 4.89
CA GLU A 65 -5.75 -4.46 5.42
C GLU A 65 -4.23 -4.61 5.42
N GLU A 66 -3.72 -5.52 6.25
CA GLU A 66 -2.30 -5.86 6.27
C GLU A 66 -1.88 -6.65 5.02
N ASN A 67 -0.56 -6.70 4.77
CA ASN A 67 0.06 -7.58 3.78
C ASN A 67 -0.30 -7.28 2.31
N ASN A 68 -0.47 -6.00 1.98
CA ASN A 68 -0.73 -5.55 0.62
C ASN A 68 0.20 -4.40 0.22
N ILE A 69 0.41 -4.24 -1.08
CA ILE A 69 1.05 -3.07 -1.67
C ILE A 69 -0.04 -2.18 -2.29
N TYR A 70 -0.33 -1.08 -1.61
CA TYR A 70 -1.34 -0.11 -2.02
C TYR A 70 -0.76 0.99 -2.88
N GLY A 71 -1.37 1.26 -4.03
CA GLY A 71 -1.14 2.45 -4.83
C GLY A 71 -2.13 3.55 -4.47
N LEU A 72 -1.68 4.64 -3.86
CA LEU A 72 -2.48 5.84 -3.60
C LEU A 72 -2.30 6.83 -4.74
N LEU A 73 -3.18 6.77 -5.73
CA LEU A 73 -3.12 7.54 -6.97
C LEU A 73 -3.94 8.83 -6.87
N GLY A 74 -3.49 9.88 -7.51
CA GLY A 74 -4.21 11.15 -7.55
C GLY A 74 -3.36 12.27 -8.13
N LYS A 75 -4.00 13.32 -8.63
CA LYS A 75 -3.32 14.53 -9.10
C LYS A 75 -2.58 15.22 -7.95
N ASN A 76 -1.65 16.11 -8.28
CA ASN A 76 -0.98 16.90 -7.25
C ASN A 76 -2.01 17.77 -6.50
N GLY A 77 -1.83 17.88 -5.18
CA GLY A 77 -2.73 18.66 -4.31
C GLY A 77 -4.01 17.92 -3.88
N THR A 78 -4.24 16.66 -4.25
CA THR A 78 -5.44 15.89 -3.82
C THR A 78 -5.40 15.44 -2.36
N GLY A 79 -4.25 15.56 -1.66
CA GLY A 79 -4.12 15.18 -0.26
C GLY A 79 -3.36 13.87 -0.01
N LYS A 80 -2.73 13.26 -1.03
CA LYS A 80 -1.96 12.00 -0.89
C LYS A 80 -0.92 12.06 0.24
N SER A 81 0.02 13.01 0.15
CA SER A 81 1.05 13.23 1.17
C SER A 81 0.45 13.53 2.55
N THR A 82 -0.63 14.31 2.58
CA THR A 82 -1.35 14.63 3.82
C THR A 82 -1.92 13.36 4.47
N LEU A 83 -2.49 12.45 3.68
CA LEU A 83 -3.00 11.17 4.18
C LEU A 83 -1.86 10.32 4.77
N LEU A 84 -0.72 10.21 4.07
CA LEU A 84 0.45 9.49 4.58
C LEU A 84 0.97 10.10 5.89
N TYR A 85 1.00 11.43 6.01
CA TYR A 85 1.43 12.11 7.23
C TYR A 85 0.44 11.95 8.39
N LEU A 86 -0.86 11.87 8.11
CA LEU A 86 -1.88 11.53 9.12
C LEU A 86 -1.73 10.07 9.59
N VAL A 87 -1.52 9.13 8.65
CA VAL A 87 -1.30 7.71 8.95
C VAL A 87 -0.02 7.49 9.76
N SER A 88 1.06 8.20 9.45
CA SER A 88 2.32 8.12 10.21
C SER A 88 2.30 8.85 11.56
N GLY A 89 1.21 9.57 11.88
CA GLY A 89 1.09 10.38 13.10
C GLY A 89 1.96 11.64 13.10
N LEU A 90 2.49 12.07 11.96
CA LEU A 90 3.18 13.36 11.79
C LEU A 90 2.18 14.53 11.79
N LEU A 91 0.96 14.29 11.31
CA LEU A 91 -0.13 15.23 11.37
C LEU A 91 -1.26 14.67 12.26
N ARG A 92 -2.03 15.59 12.84
CA ARG A 92 -3.19 15.27 13.67
C ARG A 92 -4.45 15.77 13.00
N PRO A 93 -5.49 14.92 12.81
CA PRO A 93 -6.77 15.37 12.27
C PRO A 93 -7.45 16.34 13.25
N LYS A 94 -8.27 17.26 12.74
CA LYS A 94 -9.08 18.17 13.56
C LYS A 94 -10.30 17.48 14.15
N LYS A 95 -10.87 16.53 13.39
CA LYS A 95 -11.98 15.65 13.80
C LYS A 95 -11.65 14.24 13.33
N GLY A 96 -12.31 13.27 13.94
CA GLY A 96 -12.09 11.86 13.65
C GLY A 96 -10.78 11.33 14.22
N SER A 97 -10.40 10.15 13.80
CA SER A 97 -9.19 9.45 14.27
C SER A 97 -8.50 8.68 13.15
N VAL A 98 -7.20 8.48 13.30
CA VAL A 98 -6.40 7.57 12.48
C VAL A 98 -5.72 6.58 13.39
N CYS A 99 -5.99 5.30 13.19
CA CYS A 99 -5.45 4.21 14.00
C CYS A 99 -4.58 3.29 13.15
N PHE A 100 -3.48 2.83 13.74
CA PHE A 100 -2.65 1.73 13.28
C PHE A 100 -2.76 0.60 14.30
N ASN A 101 -3.23 -0.59 13.87
CA ASN A 101 -3.50 -1.73 14.75
C ASN A 101 -4.35 -1.35 15.99
N GLY A 102 -5.36 -0.49 15.79
CA GLY A 102 -6.26 -0.02 16.87
C GLY A 102 -5.68 1.08 17.76
N ILE A 103 -4.44 1.51 17.55
CA ILE A 103 -3.78 2.58 18.34
C ILE A 103 -3.77 3.87 17.53
N GLU A 104 -4.29 4.96 18.09
CA GLU A 104 -4.25 6.27 17.42
C GLU A 104 -2.81 6.70 17.14
N THR A 105 -2.48 6.93 15.87
CA THR A 105 -1.13 7.28 15.42
C THR A 105 -0.65 8.64 15.94
N CYS A 106 -1.57 9.59 16.14
CA CYS A 106 -1.25 10.91 16.68
C CYS A 106 -0.77 10.89 18.14
N LYS A 107 -0.93 9.77 18.88
CA LYS A 107 -0.38 9.56 20.21
C LYS A 107 1.15 9.31 20.17
N ARG A 108 1.69 8.96 19.01
CA ARG A 108 3.11 8.76 18.75
C ARG A 108 3.81 7.86 19.78
N GLN A 109 3.14 6.76 20.14
CA GLN A 109 3.72 5.78 21.07
C GLN A 109 4.95 5.12 20.44
N PRO A 110 6.05 4.92 21.19
CA PRO A 110 7.28 4.34 20.65
C PRO A 110 7.06 2.98 19.95
N GLU A 111 6.19 2.14 20.51
CA GLU A 111 5.83 0.83 19.97
C GLU A 111 5.16 0.96 18.59
N THR A 112 4.29 1.95 18.43
CA THR A 112 3.65 2.24 17.13
C THR A 112 4.65 2.84 16.13
N LEU A 113 5.49 3.77 16.58
CA LEU A 113 6.46 4.43 15.70
C LEU A 113 7.55 3.49 15.21
N SER A 114 7.93 2.48 16.01
CA SER A 114 8.92 1.46 15.60
C SER A 114 8.39 0.51 14.51
N GLU A 115 7.07 0.47 14.30
CA GLU A 115 6.42 -0.36 13.28
C GLU A 115 5.99 0.42 12.00
N ILE A 116 6.24 1.74 11.97
CA ILE A 116 5.89 2.61 10.83
C ILE A 116 7.15 3.33 10.34
N PHE A 117 7.41 3.28 9.03
CA PHE A 117 8.44 4.10 8.41
C PHE A 117 7.82 4.93 7.27
N ILE A 118 8.26 6.18 7.13
CA ILE A 118 7.84 7.04 6.04
C ILE A 118 9.04 7.58 5.27
N VAL A 119 8.99 7.46 3.94
CA VAL A 119 9.89 8.11 3.00
C VAL A 119 9.09 9.25 2.35
N PRO A 120 9.29 10.51 2.77
CA PRO A 120 8.60 11.64 2.17
C PRO A 120 9.16 11.97 0.78
N GLU A 121 8.42 12.71 -0.03
CA GLU A 121 8.85 13.14 -1.37
C GLU A 121 10.12 13.98 -1.31
N GLU A 122 10.15 14.96 -0.40
CA GLU A 122 11.30 15.85 -0.16
C GLU A 122 11.84 15.65 1.25
N PHE A 123 13.15 15.52 1.35
CA PHE A 123 13.86 15.39 2.61
C PHE A 123 15.33 15.72 2.45
N ASP A 124 15.98 16.08 3.55
CA ASP A 124 17.42 16.23 3.63
C ASP A 124 18.03 15.16 4.52
N LEU A 125 19.20 14.68 4.12
CA LEU A 125 20.01 13.79 4.94
C LEU A 125 21.07 14.60 5.70
N PRO A 126 21.37 14.20 6.94
CA PRO A 126 22.32 14.95 7.79
C PRO A 126 23.76 14.86 7.28
N TYR A 127 24.62 15.79 7.76
CA TYR A 127 26.05 15.83 7.45
C TYR A 127 26.82 14.76 8.24
N MET A 128 26.68 13.50 7.82
CA MET A 128 27.35 12.35 8.42
C MET A 128 27.54 11.23 7.39
N SER A 129 28.28 10.19 7.78
CA SER A 129 28.37 8.97 6.99
C SER A 129 27.10 8.11 7.12
N LEU A 130 26.86 7.23 6.14
CA LEU A 130 25.77 6.25 6.23
C LEU A 130 25.89 5.36 7.46
N ASN A 131 27.12 4.93 7.79
CA ASN A 131 27.37 4.08 8.96
C ASN A 131 27.00 4.78 10.28
N GLU A 132 27.30 6.07 10.41
CA GLU A 132 26.89 6.87 11.57
C GLU A 132 25.37 7.03 11.62
N TYR A 133 24.73 7.28 10.48
CA TYR A 133 23.28 7.38 10.36
C TYR A 133 22.60 6.07 10.81
N VAL A 134 23.07 4.93 10.32
CA VAL A 134 22.59 3.61 10.71
C VAL A 134 22.78 3.38 12.21
N LYS A 135 23.97 3.66 12.74
CA LYS A 135 24.26 3.49 14.16
C LYS A 135 23.30 4.27 15.08
N ILE A 136 22.91 5.48 14.69
CA ILE A 136 22.01 6.35 15.45
C ILE A 136 20.56 5.91 15.32
N ASN A 137 20.13 5.52 14.13
CA ASN A 137 18.70 5.28 13.84
C ASN A 137 18.26 3.81 14.02
N ARG A 138 19.17 2.84 13.81
CA ARG A 138 18.87 1.41 13.98
C ARG A 138 18.19 1.04 15.32
N PRO A 139 18.56 1.61 16.48
CA PRO A 139 17.93 1.26 17.76
C PRO A 139 16.41 1.54 17.82
N PHE A 140 15.87 2.38 16.95
CA PHE A 140 14.44 2.67 16.88
C PHE A 140 13.65 1.62 16.10
N TYR A 141 14.32 0.72 15.39
CA TYR A 141 13.71 -0.30 14.53
C TYR A 141 14.19 -1.69 14.95
N PRO A 142 13.44 -2.39 15.83
CA PRO A 142 13.86 -3.69 16.37
C PRO A 142 14.14 -4.78 15.31
N MET A 143 13.45 -4.69 14.17
CA MET A 143 13.58 -5.64 13.05
C MET A 143 14.59 -5.21 11.99
N PHE A 144 15.43 -4.20 12.29
CA PHE A 144 16.39 -3.68 11.32
C PHE A 144 17.41 -4.75 10.89
N SER A 145 17.52 -4.97 9.58
CA SER A 145 18.47 -5.89 8.96
C SER A 145 19.59 -5.16 8.23
N THR A 146 20.82 -5.33 8.73
CA THR A 146 22.02 -4.79 8.04
C THR A 146 22.22 -5.47 6.68
N GLU A 147 21.93 -6.77 6.59
CA GLU A 147 22.03 -7.54 5.35
C GLU A 147 21.08 -6.98 4.26
N VAL A 148 19.82 -6.68 4.63
CA VAL A 148 18.87 -6.06 3.69
C VAL A 148 19.37 -4.68 3.24
N LEU A 149 19.93 -3.87 4.15
CA LEU A 149 20.49 -2.57 3.77
C LEU A 149 21.62 -2.71 2.74
N GLU A 150 22.60 -3.59 3.02
CA GLU A 150 23.75 -3.79 2.14
C GLU A 150 23.34 -4.33 0.77
N ASN A 151 22.40 -5.27 0.75
CA ASN A 151 21.86 -5.83 -0.49
C ASN A 151 21.07 -4.79 -1.30
N CYS A 152 20.20 -3.99 -0.65
CA CYS A 152 19.50 -2.89 -1.32
C CYS A 152 20.47 -1.87 -1.92
N LEU A 153 21.51 -1.46 -1.18
CA LEU A 153 22.52 -0.54 -1.68
C LEU A 153 23.23 -1.12 -2.90
N LYS A 154 23.60 -2.41 -2.85
CA LYS A 154 24.22 -3.12 -3.98
C LYS A 154 23.30 -3.15 -5.21
N ASP A 155 22.00 -3.45 -5.03
CA ASP A 155 21.04 -3.46 -6.12
C ASP A 155 20.78 -2.06 -6.70
N PHE A 156 20.96 -1.01 -5.91
CA PHE A 156 20.95 0.39 -6.35
C PHE A 156 22.32 0.88 -6.87
N GLU A 157 23.33 0.00 -6.94
CA GLU A 157 24.70 0.32 -7.40
C GLU A 157 25.37 1.40 -6.55
N LEU A 158 25.13 1.36 -5.22
CA LEU A 158 25.71 2.27 -4.25
C LEU A 158 26.71 1.54 -3.34
N SER A 159 27.76 2.25 -2.93
CA SER A 159 28.70 1.78 -1.90
C SER A 159 28.07 1.84 -0.51
N THR A 160 28.59 1.07 0.42
CA THR A 160 28.24 1.17 1.86
C THR A 160 29.01 2.29 2.57
N ASP A 161 30.14 2.74 2.01
CA ASP A 161 30.92 3.86 2.57
C ASP A 161 30.55 5.17 1.86
N LEU A 162 29.45 5.76 2.30
CA LEU A 162 28.88 6.98 1.72
C LEU A 162 28.85 8.12 2.74
N LYS A 163 29.17 9.33 2.24
CA LYS A 163 28.89 10.59 2.95
C LYS A 163 27.55 11.13 2.46
N LEU A 164 26.55 11.17 3.32
CA LEU A 164 25.17 11.47 2.97
C LEU A 164 24.97 12.87 2.38
N ASN A 165 25.76 13.84 2.81
CA ASN A 165 25.73 15.21 2.29
C ASN A 165 26.36 15.38 0.91
N ALA A 166 27.14 14.41 0.43
CA ALA A 166 27.79 14.45 -0.88
C ALA A 166 26.95 13.79 -1.98
N LEU A 167 25.81 13.20 -1.64
CA LEU A 167 24.95 12.47 -2.57
C LEU A 167 24.10 13.41 -3.41
N SER A 168 23.89 13.03 -4.69
CA SER A 168 22.84 13.61 -5.51
C SER A 168 21.45 13.30 -4.93
N MET A 169 20.41 14.03 -5.34
CA MET A 169 19.04 13.78 -4.85
C MET A 169 18.59 12.35 -5.15
N GLY A 170 18.85 11.83 -6.34
CA GLY A 170 18.52 10.44 -6.69
C GLY A 170 19.26 9.42 -5.82
N GLN A 171 20.53 9.65 -5.52
CA GLN A 171 21.30 8.79 -4.59
C GLN A 171 20.78 8.90 -3.16
N LYS A 172 20.43 10.11 -2.68
CA LYS A 172 19.79 10.29 -1.37
C LYS A 172 18.51 9.46 -1.28
N LYS A 173 17.64 9.50 -2.30
CA LYS A 173 16.41 8.70 -2.35
C LYS A 173 16.71 7.20 -2.29
N LYS A 174 17.65 6.70 -3.10
CA LYS A 174 18.05 5.29 -3.08
C LYS A 174 18.55 4.84 -1.70
N VAL A 175 19.42 5.62 -1.07
CA VAL A 175 19.93 5.33 0.29
C VAL A 175 18.80 5.33 1.32
N PHE A 176 17.90 6.31 1.26
CA PHE A 176 16.83 6.41 2.24
C PHE A 176 15.78 5.30 2.07
N MET A 177 15.46 4.92 0.83
CA MET A 177 14.61 3.75 0.54
C MET A 177 15.28 2.44 0.99
N SER A 178 16.61 2.29 0.80
CA SER A 178 17.34 1.13 1.30
C SER A 178 17.26 1.02 2.82
N PHE A 179 17.42 2.15 3.53
CA PHE A 179 17.27 2.20 4.98
C PHE A 179 15.82 1.86 5.41
N ALA A 180 14.82 2.40 4.72
CA ALA A 180 13.40 2.16 4.99
C ALA A 180 13.01 0.68 4.82
N LEU A 181 13.51 0.01 3.79
CA LEU A 181 13.32 -1.42 3.57
C LEU A 181 14.04 -2.23 4.68
N ALA A 182 15.27 -1.85 5.00
CA ALA A 182 16.07 -2.49 6.04
C ALA A 182 15.51 -2.28 7.46
N ALA A 183 14.74 -1.21 7.71
CA ALA A 183 14.09 -0.95 8.99
C ALA A 183 13.13 -2.08 9.42
N GLY A 184 12.63 -2.88 8.47
CA GLY A 184 11.80 -4.06 8.76
C GLY A 184 10.45 -3.72 9.41
N THR A 185 9.92 -2.51 9.18
CA THR A 185 8.65 -2.05 9.76
C THR A 185 7.48 -2.76 9.11
N LYS A 186 6.40 -2.98 9.84
CA LYS A 186 5.15 -3.57 9.31
C LYS A 186 4.48 -2.67 8.29
N LEU A 187 4.54 -1.36 8.50
CA LEU A 187 3.98 -0.37 7.59
C LEU A 187 5.09 0.51 7.03
N LEU A 188 5.22 0.50 5.71
CA LEU A 188 6.10 1.38 4.98
C LEU A 188 5.28 2.34 4.12
N LEU A 189 5.52 3.63 4.27
CA LEU A 189 4.87 4.70 3.52
C LEU A 189 5.90 5.35 2.60
N MET A 190 5.60 5.45 1.31
CA MET A 190 6.48 6.09 0.33
C MET A 190 5.71 7.17 -0.43
N ASP A 191 6.13 8.42 -0.29
CA ASP A 191 5.53 9.56 -0.97
C ASP A 191 6.34 9.90 -2.22
N GLU A 192 5.75 9.72 -3.40
CA GLU A 192 6.35 9.97 -4.72
C GLU A 192 7.80 9.42 -4.84
N PRO A 193 8.03 8.13 -4.52
CA PRO A 193 9.41 7.59 -4.38
C PRO A 193 10.20 7.62 -5.69
N THR A 194 9.54 7.56 -6.84
CA THR A 194 10.18 7.54 -8.16
C THR A 194 10.36 8.93 -8.77
N ASN A 195 9.78 9.96 -8.14
CA ASN A 195 9.93 11.33 -8.64
C ASN A 195 11.40 11.78 -8.59
N GLY A 196 11.91 12.28 -9.75
CA GLY A 196 13.30 12.70 -9.90
C GLY A 196 14.31 11.56 -10.05
N LEU A 197 13.88 10.31 -10.18
CA LEU A 197 14.73 9.18 -10.60
C LEU A 197 14.77 9.07 -12.12
N ASP A 198 15.93 8.70 -12.65
CA ASP A 198 16.10 8.33 -14.05
C ASP A 198 15.47 6.95 -14.37
N ILE A 199 15.31 6.62 -15.65
CA ILE A 199 14.67 5.37 -16.10
C ILE A 199 15.33 4.12 -15.51
N PRO A 200 16.69 3.96 -15.52
CA PRO A 200 17.33 2.82 -14.87
C PRO A 200 17.03 2.74 -13.37
N SER A 201 17.07 3.87 -12.66
CA SER A 201 16.79 3.92 -11.22
C SER A 201 15.35 3.56 -10.88
N LYS A 202 14.38 3.92 -11.72
CA LYS A 202 12.98 3.48 -11.58
C LYS A 202 12.84 1.95 -11.72
N SER A 203 13.59 1.35 -12.65
CA SER A 203 13.63 -0.11 -12.80
C SER A 203 14.28 -0.79 -11.58
N GLN A 204 15.39 -0.24 -11.09
CA GLN A 204 16.04 -0.70 -9.86
C GLN A 204 15.09 -0.61 -8.65
N PHE A 205 14.33 0.50 -8.52
CA PHE A 205 13.34 0.68 -7.48
C PHE A 205 12.31 -0.45 -7.47
N ARG A 206 11.69 -0.75 -8.62
CA ARG A 206 10.71 -1.85 -8.72
C ARG A 206 11.31 -3.19 -8.29
N LYS A 207 12.52 -3.51 -8.79
CA LYS A 207 13.25 -4.75 -8.42
C LYS A 207 13.49 -4.82 -6.92
N VAL A 208 14.02 -3.75 -6.32
CA VAL A 208 14.36 -3.69 -4.89
C VAL A 208 13.11 -3.82 -4.03
N VAL A 209 12.02 -3.11 -4.36
CA VAL A 209 10.75 -3.25 -3.62
C VAL A 209 10.22 -4.67 -3.73
N ALA A 210 10.12 -5.24 -4.94
CA ALA A 210 9.61 -6.60 -5.13
C ALA A 210 10.46 -7.67 -4.40
N GLN A 211 11.77 -7.45 -4.24
CA GLN A 211 12.68 -8.40 -3.62
C GLN A 211 12.69 -8.32 -2.09
N TYR A 212 12.53 -7.11 -1.51
CA TYR A 212 12.69 -6.87 -0.06
C TYR A 212 11.40 -6.52 0.68
N MET A 213 10.27 -6.40 -0.02
CA MET A 213 8.96 -6.42 0.62
C MET A 213 8.57 -7.87 0.88
N THR A 214 8.45 -8.21 2.16
CA THR A 214 8.00 -9.53 2.61
C THR A 214 6.47 -9.57 2.73
N GLU A 215 5.88 -10.78 2.65
CA GLU A 215 4.42 -10.98 2.68
C GLU A 215 3.75 -10.54 4.00
N ASP A 216 4.52 -10.29 5.05
CA ASP A 216 4.04 -9.81 6.35
C ASP A 216 4.12 -8.29 6.52
N ARG A 217 4.42 -7.56 5.44
CA ARG A 217 4.55 -6.10 5.45
C ARG A 217 3.54 -5.44 4.53
N THR A 218 3.12 -4.24 4.91
CA THR A 218 2.23 -3.40 4.11
C THR A 218 3.00 -2.20 3.58
N LEU A 219 2.84 -1.90 2.31
CA LEU A 219 3.43 -0.74 1.66
C LEU A 219 2.34 0.14 1.08
N ILE A 220 2.42 1.45 1.31
CA ILE A 220 1.59 2.43 0.62
C ILE A 220 2.49 3.34 -0.19
N ILE A 221 2.31 3.33 -1.52
CA ILE A 221 3.02 4.20 -2.45
C ILE A 221 2.05 5.27 -2.94
N SER A 222 2.29 6.53 -2.59
CA SER A 222 1.59 7.64 -3.23
C SER A 222 2.30 8.02 -4.52
N THR A 223 1.57 8.18 -5.60
CA THR A 223 2.15 8.68 -6.85
C THR A 223 1.10 9.28 -7.81
N HIS A 224 1.58 10.15 -8.69
CA HIS A 224 0.87 10.59 -9.89
C HIS A 224 1.48 9.96 -11.17
N GLN A 225 2.60 9.23 -11.05
CA GLN A 225 3.30 8.53 -12.14
C GLN A 225 3.00 7.03 -12.06
N VAL A 226 1.82 6.63 -12.52
CA VAL A 226 1.27 5.28 -12.35
C VAL A 226 2.13 4.17 -12.96
N HIS A 227 2.74 4.41 -14.13
CA HIS A 227 3.58 3.42 -14.83
C HIS A 227 4.82 2.98 -14.05
N ASP A 228 5.30 3.83 -13.14
CA ASP A 228 6.51 3.52 -12.36
C ASP A 228 6.28 2.42 -11.33
N VAL A 229 5.03 2.19 -10.92
CA VAL A 229 4.70 1.32 -9.79
C VAL A 229 3.65 0.24 -10.11
N GLU A 230 2.99 0.31 -11.27
CA GLU A 230 1.84 -0.56 -11.59
C GLU A 230 2.09 -2.05 -11.40
N SER A 231 3.31 -2.51 -11.71
CA SER A 231 3.69 -3.92 -11.57
C SER A 231 3.92 -4.38 -10.11
N LEU A 232 3.87 -3.46 -9.16
CA LEU A 232 4.07 -3.74 -7.73
C LEU A 232 2.76 -3.80 -6.95
N LEU A 233 1.67 -3.24 -7.49
CA LEU A 233 0.46 -2.96 -6.73
C LEU A 233 -0.46 -4.18 -6.65
N ASP A 234 -0.94 -4.47 -5.44
CA ASP A 234 -2.01 -5.44 -5.17
C ASP A 234 -3.37 -4.74 -5.08
N HIS A 235 -3.38 -3.47 -4.67
CA HIS A 235 -4.59 -2.69 -4.42
C HIS A 235 -4.45 -1.25 -4.92
N ILE A 236 -5.51 -0.71 -5.51
CA ILE A 236 -5.52 0.61 -6.13
C ILE A 236 -6.53 1.50 -5.42
N MET A 237 -6.05 2.65 -4.97
CA MET A 237 -6.85 3.72 -4.40
C MET A 237 -6.71 4.97 -5.26
N ILE A 238 -7.82 5.55 -5.71
CA ILE A 238 -7.81 6.80 -6.48
C ILE A 238 -8.45 7.90 -5.65
N LEU A 239 -7.62 8.88 -5.28
CA LEU A 239 -8.01 10.04 -4.49
C LEU A 239 -8.21 11.26 -5.39
N SER A 240 -9.39 11.86 -5.32
CA SER A 240 -9.70 13.12 -6.03
C SER A 240 -10.70 13.95 -5.24
N GLN A 241 -10.51 15.28 -5.24
CA GLN A 241 -11.42 16.24 -4.60
C GLN A 241 -11.85 15.80 -3.18
N GLN A 242 -10.88 15.41 -2.34
CA GLN A 242 -11.09 14.99 -0.94
C GLN A 242 -11.87 13.67 -0.78
N LYS A 243 -12.13 12.94 -1.88
CA LYS A 243 -12.89 11.68 -1.89
C LYS A 243 -12.05 10.55 -2.45
N LEU A 244 -12.28 9.39 -1.93
CA LEU A 244 -11.80 8.14 -2.50
C LEU A 244 -12.79 7.73 -3.60
N LEU A 245 -12.35 7.84 -4.86
CA LEU A 245 -13.19 7.50 -6.02
C LEU A 245 -13.14 6.00 -6.33
N LEU A 246 -12.01 5.36 -6.08
CA LEU A 246 -11.81 3.92 -6.23
C LEU A 246 -11.02 3.40 -5.03
N ASP A 247 -11.43 2.25 -4.54
CA ASP A 247 -10.76 1.44 -3.52
C ASP A 247 -11.02 -0.03 -3.86
N ALA A 248 -10.08 -0.67 -4.57
CA ALA A 248 -10.28 -2.01 -5.09
C ALA A 248 -8.96 -2.76 -5.29
N SER A 249 -8.97 -4.08 -5.07
CA SER A 249 -7.83 -4.91 -5.43
C SER A 249 -7.65 -5.00 -6.95
N VAL A 250 -6.42 -5.25 -7.39
CA VAL A 250 -6.12 -5.48 -8.81
C VAL A 250 -6.94 -6.68 -9.32
N ALA A 251 -7.10 -7.72 -8.50
CA ALA A 251 -7.90 -8.89 -8.82
C ALA A 251 -9.39 -8.54 -9.05
N ASP A 252 -10.01 -7.74 -8.17
CA ASP A 252 -11.40 -7.29 -8.33
C ASP A 252 -11.60 -6.45 -9.60
N ILE A 253 -10.58 -5.64 -9.95
CA ILE A 253 -10.62 -4.83 -11.17
C ILE A 253 -10.55 -5.75 -12.41
N GLN A 254 -9.65 -6.73 -12.40
CA GLN A 254 -9.49 -7.71 -13.49
C GLN A 254 -10.69 -8.66 -13.60
N GLU A 255 -11.39 -8.93 -12.51
CA GLU A 255 -12.64 -9.71 -12.54
C GLU A 255 -13.77 -8.93 -13.23
N LYS A 256 -13.84 -7.62 -13.01
CA LYS A 256 -14.92 -6.76 -13.52
C LYS A 256 -14.69 -6.22 -14.93
N TYR A 257 -13.43 -5.91 -15.26
CA TYR A 257 -13.08 -5.15 -16.45
C TYR A 257 -12.01 -5.85 -17.28
N THR A 258 -12.05 -5.59 -18.60
CA THR A 258 -11.00 -5.94 -19.56
C THR A 258 -10.37 -4.66 -20.09
N PHE A 259 -9.04 -4.69 -20.31
CA PHE A 259 -8.23 -3.61 -20.84
C PHE A 259 -7.60 -4.08 -22.14
N GLU A 260 -7.99 -3.49 -23.25
CA GLU A 260 -7.59 -3.95 -24.58
C GLU A 260 -7.53 -2.81 -25.60
N TYR A 261 -6.96 -3.10 -26.78
CA TYR A 261 -6.98 -2.19 -27.91
C TYR A 261 -8.03 -2.63 -28.91
N ARG A 262 -8.90 -1.72 -29.33
CA ARG A 262 -10.00 -2.00 -30.25
C ARG A 262 -10.03 -1.04 -31.44
N THR A 263 -10.56 -1.51 -32.55
CA THR A 263 -10.88 -0.66 -33.69
C THR A 263 -12.15 0.16 -33.42
N PRO A 264 -12.39 1.27 -34.15
CA PRO A 264 -13.62 2.07 -33.99
C PRO A 264 -14.92 1.29 -34.21
N ALA A 265 -14.87 0.16 -34.92
CA ALA A 265 -16.04 -0.68 -35.16
C ALA A 265 -16.44 -1.61 -33.99
N GLU A 266 -15.53 -1.79 -32.99
CA GLU A 266 -15.67 -2.73 -31.88
C GLU A 266 -15.93 -2.02 -30.54
N MET A 267 -16.58 -0.86 -30.54
CA MET A 267 -16.72 0.02 -29.38
C MET A 267 -18.07 -0.11 -28.65
N GLU A 268 -18.94 -1.04 -29.05
CA GLU A 268 -20.35 -1.09 -28.59
C GLU A 268 -20.50 -1.24 -27.08
N ASP A 269 -19.64 -2.03 -26.43
CA ASP A 269 -19.65 -2.29 -24.98
C ASP A 269 -18.55 -1.51 -24.19
N ALA A 270 -17.88 -0.56 -24.86
CA ALA A 270 -16.82 0.22 -24.21
C ALA A 270 -17.38 1.18 -23.16
N LEU A 271 -16.90 1.06 -21.92
CA LEU A 271 -17.22 1.99 -20.84
C LEU A 271 -16.40 3.27 -20.95
N TYR A 272 -15.13 3.12 -21.35
CA TYR A 272 -14.20 4.22 -21.53
C TYR A 272 -13.19 3.89 -22.63
N ALA A 273 -12.75 4.89 -23.37
CA ALA A 273 -11.77 4.71 -24.43
C ALA A 273 -10.92 5.96 -24.64
N GLU A 274 -9.65 5.75 -24.96
CA GLU A 274 -8.71 6.80 -25.38
C GLU A 274 -8.02 6.44 -26.70
N PRO A 275 -7.84 7.40 -27.61
CA PRO A 275 -7.11 7.16 -28.86
C PRO A 275 -5.64 6.79 -28.57
N SER A 276 -5.14 5.79 -29.31
CA SER A 276 -3.76 5.33 -29.24
C SER A 276 -3.25 5.02 -30.64
N LEU A 277 -1.92 4.89 -30.80
CA LEU A 277 -1.30 4.49 -32.06
C LEU A 277 -1.71 3.08 -32.53
N GLN A 278 -2.11 2.22 -31.61
CA GLN A 278 -2.52 0.84 -31.87
C GLN A 278 -4.05 0.67 -32.02
N GLY A 279 -4.82 1.76 -32.08
CA GLY A 279 -6.27 1.79 -32.02
C GLY A 279 -6.75 2.54 -30.78
N ASN A 280 -7.96 2.27 -30.30
CA ASN A 280 -8.45 2.85 -29.07
C ASN A 280 -8.09 1.92 -27.90
N ALA A 281 -7.42 2.44 -26.88
CA ALA A 281 -7.27 1.77 -25.58
C ALA A 281 -8.63 1.82 -24.88
N VAL A 282 -9.19 0.67 -24.50
CA VAL A 282 -10.57 0.52 -24.06
C VAL A 282 -10.67 -0.17 -22.71
N ILE A 283 -11.58 0.31 -21.87
CA ILE A 283 -12.10 -0.44 -20.72
C ILE A 283 -13.51 -0.90 -21.06
N ALA A 284 -13.75 -2.20 -20.97
CA ALA A 284 -15.05 -2.80 -21.15
C ALA A 284 -15.38 -3.79 -20.02
N PRO A 285 -16.67 -4.15 -19.81
CA PRO A 285 -17.03 -5.20 -18.87
C PRO A 285 -16.41 -6.52 -19.28
N ARG A 286 -15.80 -7.24 -18.35
CA ARG A 286 -15.25 -8.57 -18.63
C ARG A 286 -16.36 -9.59 -18.85
N LYS A 287 -16.30 -10.35 -19.93
CA LYS A 287 -17.17 -11.48 -20.20
C LYS A 287 -16.66 -12.72 -19.46
N ALA A 288 -17.55 -13.59 -19.01
CA ALA A 288 -17.21 -14.75 -18.18
C ALA A 288 -16.13 -15.68 -18.80
N ASP A 289 -16.12 -15.79 -20.14
CA ASP A 289 -15.17 -16.65 -20.87
C ASP A 289 -13.94 -15.90 -21.39
N SER A 290 -13.78 -14.62 -21.07
CA SER A 290 -12.63 -13.82 -21.52
C SER A 290 -11.43 -14.02 -20.59
N PRO A 291 -10.20 -14.10 -21.13
CA PRO A 291 -8.99 -14.15 -20.31
C PRO A 291 -8.85 -12.87 -19.49
N GLU A 292 -8.12 -12.97 -18.40
CA GLU A 292 -7.71 -11.78 -17.63
C GLU A 292 -6.73 -10.94 -18.43
N THR A 293 -6.93 -9.63 -18.38
CA THR A 293 -6.04 -8.66 -19.02
C THR A 293 -5.26 -7.90 -17.97
N GLN A 294 -4.06 -7.46 -18.31
CA GLN A 294 -3.30 -6.58 -17.42
C GLN A 294 -4.04 -5.25 -17.27
N VAL A 295 -4.17 -4.77 -16.04
CA VAL A 295 -4.79 -3.46 -15.75
C VAL A 295 -3.93 -2.36 -16.35
N ASN A 296 -4.51 -1.50 -17.17
CA ASN A 296 -3.89 -0.26 -17.59
C ASN A 296 -4.28 0.83 -16.60
N LEU A 297 -3.38 1.12 -15.66
CA LEU A 297 -3.64 2.06 -14.57
C LEU A 297 -3.91 3.49 -15.03
N GLU A 298 -3.26 3.95 -16.10
CA GLU A 298 -3.49 5.30 -16.63
C GLU A 298 -4.91 5.42 -17.17
N LEU A 299 -5.32 4.45 -17.98
CA LEU A 299 -6.67 4.39 -18.54
C LEU A 299 -7.73 4.28 -17.44
N LEU A 300 -7.48 3.42 -16.43
CA LEU A 300 -8.34 3.27 -15.25
C LEU A 300 -8.47 4.59 -14.47
N PHE A 301 -7.35 5.24 -14.19
CA PHE A 301 -7.32 6.52 -13.48
C PHE A 301 -8.15 7.59 -14.20
N ASN A 302 -7.99 7.68 -15.53
CA ASN A 302 -8.73 8.65 -16.33
C ASN A 302 -10.23 8.33 -16.38
N ALA A 303 -10.61 7.06 -16.54
CA ALA A 303 -12.00 6.62 -16.52
C ALA A 303 -12.70 6.93 -15.20
N VAL A 304 -12.07 6.57 -14.06
CA VAL A 304 -12.59 6.81 -12.71
C VAL A 304 -12.71 8.32 -12.43
N THR A 305 -11.68 9.10 -12.75
CA THR A 305 -11.70 10.55 -12.47
C THR A 305 -12.70 11.32 -13.32
N GLN A 306 -13.11 10.75 -14.48
CA GLN A 306 -14.17 11.28 -15.33
C GLN A 306 -15.57 10.71 -15.00
N GLY A 307 -15.68 9.84 -14.00
CA GLY A 307 -16.95 9.22 -13.58
C GLY A 307 -17.57 8.31 -14.64
N LYS A 308 -16.71 7.58 -15.39
CA LYS A 308 -17.14 6.64 -16.44
C LYS A 308 -17.26 5.20 -15.92
N ILE A 309 -16.58 4.89 -14.83
CA ILE A 309 -16.64 3.63 -14.11
C ILE A 309 -16.57 3.88 -12.60
#